data_b91a04977cc897c3e3896d6c651c6bd6
#
_entry.id   b91a04977cc897c3e3896d6c651c6bd6
#
_cell.length_a   1.000
_cell.length_b   1.000
_cell.length_c   1.000
_cell.angle_alpha   90.00
_cell.angle_beta   90.00
_cell.angle_gamma   90.00
#
_symmetry.space_group_name_H-M   'P 1'
#
loop_
_entity.id
_entity.type
_entity.pdbx_description
1 polymer ?
#
loop_
_entity_poly.entity_id
_entity_poly.type
_entity_poly.pdbx_seq_one_letter_code
_entity_poly.pdbx_strand_id
1 'polypeptide(L)'
;MKVCICGGGNLGHVVAGFIAAQGKHEVSMLTQHPELWSKQLVIDAPEGTSYAGSLSGIFSDARQAVSDADIVLLCLPGYAIRKTLKQIKAFLRPEAAVGSVVSSTGFFFQALELLSSNQVLFGFQRVPFISRVTEYGHRARLMGYKDCLYLAIEHAERPETLRAALADMLQTPIQLLDNYYEVSLSNSNPLLHPARLYDLWGDWQEGQCYSHVPLFYEEWTEHAAQLYLSMDNELQQLLAVLPVRKGSIPTVLDYYESTDAASLARKLRSIEAFKGIKAPMKATENGFVPDFQSRYFTEDFPYGLAIVRRLMQQKNIPSPTINMIYEWGLPFQSQ
;
A
#
# COMPACT_ATOMS: atom_id res chain seq x y z
N MET A 1 13.64 -22.15 1.57
CA MET A 1 12.39 -21.92 0.80
C MET A 1 12.71 -21.17 -0.47
N LYS A 2 11.90 -21.37 -1.51
CA LYS A 2 11.98 -20.64 -2.77
C LYS A 2 11.01 -19.46 -2.72
N VAL A 3 11.52 -18.25 -2.85
CA VAL A 3 10.76 -17.01 -2.71
C VAL A 3 10.83 -16.22 -4.02
N CYS A 4 9.67 -15.98 -4.63
CA CYS A 4 9.58 -15.12 -5.81
C CYS A 4 9.09 -13.72 -5.38
N ILE A 5 9.88 -12.69 -5.66
CA ILE A 5 9.49 -11.29 -5.47
C ILE A 5 8.94 -10.73 -6.78
N CYS A 6 7.70 -10.29 -6.77
CA CYS A 6 7.05 -9.66 -7.94
C CYS A 6 7.09 -8.14 -7.81
N GLY A 7 7.83 -7.49 -8.69
CA GLY A 7 7.92 -6.02 -8.76
C GLY A 7 9.30 -5.45 -8.50
N GLY A 8 9.80 -4.71 -9.49
CA GLY A 8 11.15 -4.11 -9.53
C GLY A 8 11.21 -2.67 -9.01
N GLY A 9 10.31 -2.25 -8.11
CA GLY A 9 10.33 -0.93 -7.48
C GLY A 9 11.30 -0.83 -6.28
N ASN A 10 11.28 0.32 -5.59
CA ASN A 10 12.12 0.56 -4.41
C ASN A 10 12.04 -0.58 -3.38
N LEU A 11 10.82 -0.99 -3.05
CA LEU A 11 10.58 -2.01 -2.03
C LEU A 11 11.00 -3.41 -2.51
N GLY A 12 10.73 -3.75 -3.78
CA GLY A 12 11.12 -5.05 -4.34
C GLY A 12 12.63 -5.26 -4.36
N HIS A 13 13.42 -4.21 -4.67
CA HIS A 13 14.89 -4.28 -4.59
C HIS A 13 15.36 -4.60 -3.17
N VAL A 14 14.87 -3.84 -2.19
CA VAL A 14 15.32 -4.03 -0.79
C VAL A 14 14.86 -5.37 -0.24
N VAL A 15 13.61 -5.76 -0.45
CA VAL A 15 13.09 -7.05 0.04
C VAL A 15 13.85 -8.23 -0.59
N ALA A 16 14.05 -8.21 -1.92
CA ALA A 16 14.77 -9.28 -2.60
C ALA A 16 16.24 -9.38 -2.15
N GLY A 17 16.95 -8.27 -2.13
CA GLY A 17 18.36 -8.24 -1.74
C GLY A 17 18.56 -8.58 -0.25
N PHE A 18 17.69 -8.07 0.63
CA PHE A 18 17.77 -8.35 2.06
C PHE A 18 17.53 -9.83 2.40
N ILE A 19 16.51 -10.45 1.79
CA ILE A 19 16.26 -11.90 2.00
C ILE A 19 17.37 -12.74 1.37
N ALA A 20 17.82 -12.40 0.15
CA ALA A 20 18.87 -13.15 -0.53
C ALA A 20 20.23 -13.07 0.21
N ALA A 21 20.55 -11.92 0.82
CA ALA A 21 21.81 -11.72 1.55
C ALA A 21 21.95 -12.63 2.79
N GLN A 22 20.84 -13.15 3.33
CA GLN A 22 20.89 -14.07 4.46
C GLN A 22 21.39 -15.48 4.08
N GLY A 23 21.38 -15.83 2.79
CA GLY A 23 21.84 -17.14 2.30
C GLY A 23 20.98 -18.34 2.69
N LYS A 24 19.81 -18.11 3.33
CA LYS A 24 18.88 -19.15 3.81
C LYS A 24 17.82 -19.54 2.78
N HIS A 25 17.55 -18.67 1.81
CA HIS A 25 16.45 -18.80 0.86
C HIS A 25 16.94 -18.60 -0.58
N GLU A 26 16.31 -19.32 -1.51
CA GLU A 26 16.48 -19.09 -2.94
C GLU A 26 15.52 -17.97 -3.35
N VAL A 27 16.05 -16.81 -3.71
CA VAL A 27 15.25 -15.63 -4.06
C VAL A 27 15.29 -15.38 -5.56
N SER A 28 14.13 -15.32 -6.19
CA SER A 28 13.97 -14.93 -7.60
C SER A 28 13.15 -13.65 -7.75
N MET A 29 13.27 -13.02 -8.91
CA MET A 29 12.53 -11.81 -9.27
C MET A 29 11.64 -12.05 -10.47
N LEU A 30 10.38 -11.59 -10.39
CA LEU A 30 9.51 -11.37 -11.56
C LEU A 30 9.45 -9.87 -11.85
N THR A 31 10.02 -9.44 -12.98
CA THR A 31 10.11 -8.05 -13.40
C THR A 31 9.87 -7.91 -14.91
N GLN A 32 9.47 -6.72 -15.37
CA GLN A 32 9.25 -6.46 -16.80
C GLN A 32 10.57 -6.33 -17.59
N HIS A 33 11.66 -5.94 -16.93
CA HIS A 33 12.95 -5.65 -17.51
C HIS A 33 14.06 -6.47 -16.83
N PRO A 34 14.08 -7.82 -16.99
CA PRO A 34 15.08 -8.68 -16.37
C PRO A 34 16.51 -8.38 -16.84
N GLU A 35 16.67 -7.86 -18.04
CA GLU A 35 17.95 -7.46 -18.65
C GLU A 35 18.65 -6.31 -17.92
N LEU A 36 17.91 -5.53 -17.14
CA LEU A 36 18.45 -4.42 -16.35
C LEU A 36 18.91 -4.84 -14.95
N TRP A 37 18.81 -6.13 -14.63
CA TRP A 37 19.08 -6.63 -13.28
C TRP A 37 20.37 -7.44 -13.22
N SER A 38 21.15 -7.18 -12.16
CA SER A 38 22.25 -8.04 -11.73
C SER A 38 21.72 -9.19 -10.89
N LYS A 39 22.35 -10.35 -10.98
CA LYS A 39 22.13 -11.43 -10.00
C LYS A 39 22.63 -11.07 -8.60
N GLN A 40 23.55 -10.13 -8.48
CA GLN A 40 24.05 -9.59 -7.21
C GLN A 40 23.35 -8.28 -6.92
N LEU A 41 22.59 -8.23 -5.81
CA LEU A 41 21.98 -6.99 -5.29
C LEU A 41 22.75 -6.52 -4.06
N VAL A 42 23.00 -5.23 -3.98
CA VAL A 42 23.62 -4.58 -2.81
C VAL A 42 22.55 -3.70 -2.12
N ILE A 43 22.39 -3.92 -0.82
CA ILE A 43 21.45 -3.16 0.02
C ILE A 43 22.26 -2.43 1.08
N ASP A 44 22.29 -1.10 1.00
CA ASP A 44 22.91 -0.24 2.00
C ASP A 44 21.92 -0.02 3.16
N ALA A 45 22.30 -0.40 4.36
CA ALA A 45 21.50 -0.28 5.56
C ALA A 45 21.79 1.03 6.34
N PRO A 46 20.86 1.51 7.19
CA PRO A 46 21.01 2.78 7.90
C PRO A 46 22.20 2.80 8.87
N GLU A 47 22.60 1.65 9.40
CA GLU A 47 23.75 1.49 10.30
C GLU A 47 25.12 1.56 9.59
N GLY A 48 25.14 1.81 8.27
CA GLY A 48 26.37 1.91 7.48
C GLY A 48 26.93 0.58 6.99
N THR A 49 26.22 -0.54 7.19
CA THR A 49 26.55 -1.84 6.61
C THR A 49 25.96 -1.98 5.21
N SER A 50 26.52 -2.88 4.41
CA SER A 50 25.97 -3.26 3.10
C SER A 50 25.77 -4.77 3.05
N TYR A 51 24.57 -5.20 2.67
CA TYR A 51 24.24 -6.59 2.43
C TYR A 51 24.35 -6.90 0.96
N ALA A 52 25.04 -7.98 0.59
CA ALA A 52 25.14 -8.46 -0.78
C ALA A 52 24.34 -9.78 -0.90
N GLY A 53 23.28 -9.77 -1.69
CA GLY A 53 22.41 -10.93 -1.91
C GLY A 53 22.49 -11.41 -3.36
N SER A 54 22.58 -12.75 -3.56
CA SER A 54 22.56 -13.38 -4.87
C SER A 54 21.16 -13.89 -5.20
N LEU A 55 20.59 -13.43 -6.33
CA LEU A 55 19.33 -13.92 -6.86
C LEU A 55 19.54 -15.25 -7.61
N SER A 56 18.64 -16.22 -7.38
CA SER A 56 18.64 -17.51 -8.09
C SER A 56 18.17 -17.35 -9.54
N GLY A 57 17.28 -16.39 -9.82
CA GLY A 57 16.77 -16.12 -11.15
C GLY A 57 16.10 -14.75 -11.25
N ILE A 58 16.07 -14.21 -12.47
CA ILE A 58 15.40 -12.95 -12.80
C ILE A 58 14.61 -13.20 -14.08
N PHE A 59 13.29 -13.04 -14.02
CA PHE A 59 12.38 -13.48 -15.06
C PHE A 59 11.39 -12.39 -15.45
N SER A 60 11.01 -12.36 -16.72
CA SER A 60 9.80 -11.70 -17.22
C SER A 60 8.65 -12.68 -17.46
N ASP A 61 8.96 -13.97 -17.58
CA ASP A 61 8.01 -15.06 -17.73
C ASP A 61 7.49 -15.54 -16.37
N ALA A 62 6.17 -15.48 -16.19
CA ALA A 62 5.53 -15.84 -14.92
C ALA A 62 5.69 -17.34 -14.58
N ARG A 63 5.67 -18.23 -15.57
CA ARG A 63 5.85 -19.68 -15.35
C ARG A 63 7.21 -19.95 -14.74
N GLN A 64 8.28 -19.39 -15.32
CA GLN A 64 9.64 -19.58 -14.83
C GLN A 64 9.83 -19.00 -13.42
N ALA A 65 9.11 -17.90 -13.11
CA ALA A 65 9.26 -17.22 -11.85
C ALA A 65 8.56 -17.90 -10.67
N VAL A 66 7.34 -18.48 -10.87
CA VAL A 66 6.50 -18.92 -9.75
C VAL A 66 6.19 -20.40 -9.69
N SER A 67 6.53 -21.21 -10.72
CA SER A 67 6.09 -22.63 -10.77
C SER A 67 6.62 -23.50 -9.63
N ASP A 68 7.75 -23.16 -9.05
CA ASP A 68 8.36 -23.88 -7.91
C ASP A 68 8.52 -23.03 -6.65
N ALA A 69 7.96 -21.81 -6.65
CA ALA A 69 8.00 -20.92 -5.49
C ALA A 69 7.14 -21.47 -4.33
N ASP A 70 7.68 -21.39 -3.12
CA ASP A 70 6.96 -21.65 -1.88
C ASP A 70 6.19 -20.40 -1.44
N ILE A 71 6.77 -19.23 -1.70
CA ILE A 71 6.22 -17.91 -1.39
C ILE A 71 6.33 -17.02 -2.62
N VAL A 72 5.22 -16.38 -2.98
CA VAL A 72 5.17 -15.32 -4.00
C VAL A 72 4.77 -14.02 -3.31
N LEU A 73 5.68 -13.05 -3.27
CA LEU A 73 5.50 -11.79 -2.55
C LEU A 73 5.42 -10.60 -3.51
N LEU A 74 4.25 -9.96 -3.56
CA LEU A 74 3.99 -8.80 -4.41
C LEU A 74 4.49 -7.51 -3.74
N CYS A 75 5.45 -6.86 -4.38
CA CYS A 75 5.98 -5.53 -4.03
C CYS A 75 5.49 -4.51 -5.07
N LEU A 76 4.18 -4.41 -5.25
CA LEU A 76 3.53 -3.73 -6.37
C LEU A 76 2.58 -2.62 -5.89
N PRO A 77 2.43 -1.55 -6.69
CA PRO A 77 1.33 -0.60 -6.53
C PRO A 77 -0.02 -1.25 -6.91
N GLY A 78 -1.12 -0.65 -6.45
CA GLY A 78 -2.47 -1.19 -6.62
C GLY A 78 -2.84 -1.54 -8.07
N TYR A 79 -2.49 -0.67 -9.02
CA TYR A 79 -2.80 -0.86 -10.44
C TYR A 79 -2.10 -2.09 -11.08
N ALA A 80 -0.98 -2.53 -10.52
CA ALA A 80 -0.21 -3.66 -11.05
C ALA A 80 -0.63 -5.02 -10.47
N ILE A 81 -1.29 -5.05 -9.30
CA ILE A 81 -1.65 -6.28 -8.59
C ILE A 81 -2.52 -7.18 -9.45
N ARG A 82 -3.64 -6.67 -9.97
CA ARG A 82 -4.61 -7.48 -10.75
C ARG A 82 -3.98 -8.12 -11.98
N LYS A 83 -3.15 -7.34 -12.71
CA LYS A 83 -2.44 -7.82 -13.89
C LYS A 83 -1.47 -8.95 -13.51
N THR A 84 -0.68 -8.75 -12.47
CA THR A 84 0.30 -9.75 -12.00
C THR A 84 -0.39 -11.02 -11.50
N LEU A 85 -1.45 -10.92 -10.69
CA LEU A 85 -2.22 -12.08 -10.24
C LEU A 85 -2.78 -12.90 -11.43
N LYS A 86 -3.31 -12.22 -12.47
CA LYS A 86 -3.76 -12.90 -13.70
C LYS A 86 -2.64 -13.62 -14.44
N GLN A 87 -1.43 -13.05 -14.45
CA GLN A 87 -0.26 -13.65 -15.10
C GLN A 87 0.25 -14.89 -14.38
N ILE A 88 0.29 -14.87 -13.03
CA ILE A 88 0.88 -15.95 -12.23
C ILE A 88 -0.08 -17.10 -11.91
N LYS A 89 -1.40 -16.83 -11.83
CA LYS A 89 -2.39 -17.76 -11.25
C LYS A 89 -2.38 -19.18 -11.84
N ALA A 90 -2.11 -19.32 -13.14
CA ALA A 90 -2.10 -20.61 -13.83
C ALA A 90 -0.85 -21.45 -13.52
N PHE A 91 0.15 -20.88 -12.88
CA PHE A 91 1.45 -21.50 -12.63
C PHE A 91 1.76 -21.64 -11.14
N LEU A 92 0.89 -21.12 -10.26
CA LEU A 92 1.05 -21.28 -8.81
C LEU A 92 0.85 -22.71 -8.39
N ARG A 93 1.68 -23.20 -7.49
CA ARG A 93 1.43 -24.45 -6.80
C ARG A 93 0.29 -24.28 -5.79
N PRO A 94 -0.54 -25.31 -5.55
CA PRO A 94 -1.62 -25.24 -4.56
C PRO A 94 -1.13 -24.86 -3.15
N GLU A 95 0.08 -25.28 -2.79
CA GLU A 95 0.69 -25.06 -1.48
C GLU A 95 1.44 -23.73 -1.35
N ALA A 96 1.65 -23.03 -2.48
CA ALA A 96 2.36 -21.76 -2.46
C ALA A 96 1.56 -20.70 -1.69
N ALA A 97 2.23 -19.93 -0.86
CA ALA A 97 1.63 -18.76 -0.23
C ALA A 97 1.83 -17.50 -1.12
N VAL A 98 0.73 -16.82 -1.42
CA VAL A 98 0.76 -15.59 -2.23
C VAL A 98 0.42 -14.39 -1.35
N GLY A 99 1.28 -13.39 -1.35
CA GLY A 99 1.10 -12.24 -0.46
C GLY A 99 1.49 -10.90 -1.04
N SER A 100 1.19 -9.85 -0.28
CA SER A 100 1.54 -8.47 -0.59
C SER A 100 2.22 -7.80 0.60
N VAL A 101 3.26 -7.02 0.31
CA VAL A 101 3.95 -6.22 1.35
C VAL A 101 3.13 -5.04 1.85
N VAL A 102 2.04 -4.68 1.14
CA VAL A 102 1.04 -3.70 1.60
C VAL A 102 -0.34 -4.14 1.14
N SER A 103 -1.23 -4.43 2.08
CA SER A 103 -2.58 -4.92 1.80
C SER A 103 -3.58 -3.82 1.43
N SER A 104 -3.32 -2.59 1.85
CA SER A 104 -4.19 -1.43 1.58
C SER A 104 -4.26 -1.01 0.11
N THR A 105 -3.49 -1.68 -0.77
CA THR A 105 -3.57 -1.55 -2.23
C THR A 105 -4.67 -2.40 -2.87
N GLY A 106 -5.56 -2.98 -2.07
CA GLY A 106 -6.65 -3.82 -2.53
C GLY A 106 -6.26 -5.27 -2.87
N PHE A 107 -5.09 -5.72 -2.40
CA PHE A 107 -4.55 -7.05 -2.70
C PHE A 107 -5.53 -8.17 -2.39
N PHE A 108 -6.03 -8.29 -1.15
CA PHE A 108 -6.91 -9.39 -0.76
C PHE A 108 -8.20 -9.44 -1.58
N PHE A 109 -8.82 -8.29 -1.84
CA PHE A 109 -10.05 -8.22 -2.63
C PHE A 109 -9.87 -8.71 -4.06
N GLN A 110 -8.69 -8.48 -4.64
CA GLN A 110 -8.34 -8.94 -5.98
C GLN A 110 -7.89 -10.41 -5.99
N ALA A 111 -7.13 -10.83 -4.97
CA ALA A 111 -6.64 -12.20 -4.85
C ALA A 111 -7.78 -13.19 -4.59
N LEU A 112 -8.71 -12.88 -3.68
CA LEU A 112 -9.89 -13.69 -3.40
C LEU A 112 -10.82 -13.86 -4.60
N GLU A 113 -10.85 -12.88 -5.51
CA GLU A 113 -11.63 -12.97 -6.76
C GLU A 113 -10.92 -13.82 -7.83
N LEU A 114 -9.59 -13.76 -7.90
CA LEU A 114 -8.82 -14.26 -9.06
C LEU A 114 -8.15 -15.61 -8.82
N LEU A 115 -7.76 -15.91 -7.58
CA LEU A 115 -7.04 -17.13 -7.23
C LEU A 115 -7.99 -18.22 -6.72
N SER A 116 -7.47 -19.43 -6.57
CA SER A 116 -8.23 -20.56 -6.00
C SER A 116 -8.70 -20.23 -4.58
N SER A 117 -9.90 -20.70 -4.22
CA SER A 117 -10.45 -20.54 -2.87
C SER A 117 -9.62 -21.21 -1.77
N ASN A 118 -8.70 -22.10 -2.13
CA ASN A 118 -7.80 -22.79 -1.20
C ASN A 118 -6.38 -22.20 -1.23
N GLN A 119 -6.10 -21.20 -2.09
CA GLN A 119 -4.79 -20.59 -2.15
C GLN A 119 -4.50 -19.86 -0.84
N VAL A 120 -3.38 -20.17 -0.20
CA VAL A 120 -2.93 -19.45 0.98
C VAL A 120 -2.59 -18.01 0.59
N LEU A 121 -3.25 -17.05 1.25
CA LEU A 121 -3.02 -15.63 1.04
C LEU A 121 -2.46 -15.00 2.30
N PHE A 122 -1.55 -14.04 2.14
CA PHE A 122 -1.08 -13.24 3.27
C PHE A 122 -0.83 -11.78 2.87
N GLY A 123 -0.87 -10.89 3.85
CA GLY A 123 -0.61 -9.50 3.53
C GLY A 123 -0.31 -8.65 4.74
N PHE A 124 0.65 -7.75 4.59
CA PHE A 124 1.11 -6.86 5.65
C PHE A 124 0.27 -5.59 5.71
N GLN A 125 0.08 -5.09 6.92
CA GLN A 125 -0.58 -3.80 7.15
C GLN A 125 0.25 -2.62 6.64
N ARG A 126 1.58 -2.70 6.80
CA ARG A 126 2.56 -1.66 6.42
C ARG A 126 3.78 -2.30 5.77
N VAL A 127 4.50 -1.50 4.98
CA VAL A 127 5.79 -1.92 4.40
C VAL A 127 6.80 -2.29 5.49
N PRO A 128 7.59 -3.35 5.31
CA PRO A 128 8.62 -3.74 6.28
C PRO A 128 9.78 -2.75 6.34
N PHE A 129 10.09 -2.11 5.21
CA PHE A 129 11.25 -1.25 5.06
C PHE A 129 10.91 0.08 4.40
N ILE A 130 11.57 1.15 4.83
CA ILE A 130 11.66 2.39 4.06
C ILE A 130 12.78 2.20 3.04
N SER A 131 12.48 2.31 1.75
CA SER A 131 13.32 1.83 0.67
C SER A 131 13.52 2.88 -0.43
N ARG A 132 14.73 2.95 -0.99
CA ARG A 132 15.06 3.79 -2.15
C ARG A 132 16.05 3.09 -3.07
N VAL A 133 15.71 2.94 -4.34
CA VAL A 133 16.66 2.50 -5.37
C VAL A 133 17.69 3.60 -5.61
N THR A 134 18.96 3.25 -5.63
CA THR A 134 20.09 4.12 -6.01
C THR A 134 20.64 3.79 -7.37
N GLU A 135 20.64 2.50 -7.73
CA GLU A 135 21.01 1.99 -9.05
C GLU A 135 20.06 0.85 -9.40
N TYR A 136 19.22 1.08 -10.43
CA TYR A 136 18.16 0.13 -10.78
C TYR A 136 18.72 -1.25 -11.13
N GLY A 137 18.16 -2.29 -10.53
CA GLY A 137 18.58 -3.68 -10.72
C GLY A 137 19.88 -4.07 -10.01
N HIS A 138 20.58 -3.14 -9.32
CA HIS A 138 21.90 -3.37 -8.73
C HIS A 138 21.99 -2.98 -7.27
N ARG A 139 21.50 -1.78 -6.90
CA ARG A 139 21.71 -1.22 -5.57
C ARG A 139 20.53 -0.44 -5.05
N ALA A 140 20.22 -0.62 -3.78
CA ALA A 140 19.15 0.12 -3.11
C ALA A 140 19.55 0.45 -1.67
N ARG A 141 18.90 1.47 -1.09
CA ARG A 141 19.03 1.82 0.33
C ARG A 141 17.83 1.30 1.11
N LEU A 142 18.12 0.62 2.20
CA LEU A 142 17.19 0.38 3.29
C LEU A 142 17.39 1.54 4.26
N MET A 143 16.39 2.41 4.38
CA MET A 143 16.49 3.66 5.14
C MET A 143 15.91 3.55 6.55
N GLY A 144 15.16 2.50 6.84
CA GLY A 144 14.59 2.24 8.16
C GLY A 144 13.81 0.94 8.20
N TYR A 145 13.76 0.38 9.39
CA TYR A 145 13.04 -0.84 9.75
C TYR A 145 11.75 -0.50 10.49
N LYS A 146 10.88 -1.50 10.64
CA LYS A 146 9.75 -1.49 11.56
C LYS A 146 10.09 -2.34 12.78
N ASP A 147 9.71 -1.89 13.97
CA ASP A 147 9.91 -2.66 15.20
C ASP A 147 9.03 -3.91 15.25
N CYS A 148 7.85 -3.83 14.65
CA CYS A 148 6.90 -4.94 14.53
C CYS A 148 6.07 -4.76 13.25
N LEU A 149 5.73 -5.89 12.60
CA LEU A 149 4.83 -5.95 11.47
C LEU A 149 3.53 -6.62 11.87
N TYR A 150 2.43 -6.18 11.26
CA TYR A 150 1.12 -6.81 11.42
C TYR A 150 0.72 -7.49 10.11
N LEU A 151 0.20 -8.70 10.22
CA LEU A 151 -0.03 -9.61 9.11
C LEU A 151 -1.40 -10.27 9.22
N ALA A 152 -2.16 -10.34 8.15
CA ALA A 152 -3.27 -11.26 8.03
C ALA A 152 -2.90 -12.42 7.10
N ILE A 153 -3.40 -13.61 7.44
CA ILE A 153 -3.23 -14.85 6.66
C ILE A 153 -4.61 -15.48 6.48
N GLU A 154 -4.95 -15.81 5.24
CA GLU A 154 -6.21 -16.48 4.89
C GLU A 154 -5.92 -17.86 4.29
N HIS A 155 -6.81 -18.80 4.53
CA HIS A 155 -6.80 -20.17 3.99
C HIS A 155 -5.59 -21.03 4.39
N ALA A 156 -4.85 -20.67 5.43
CA ALA A 156 -3.73 -21.48 5.91
C ALA A 156 -4.18 -22.40 7.06
N GLU A 157 -3.84 -23.69 6.96
CA GLU A 157 -4.06 -24.63 8.08
C GLU A 157 -3.18 -24.28 9.30
N ARG A 158 -1.98 -23.77 9.06
CA ARG A 158 -1.00 -23.44 10.09
C ARG A 158 -0.45 -22.01 9.89
N PRO A 159 -1.24 -20.98 10.19
CA PRO A 159 -0.83 -19.59 9.96
C PRO A 159 0.44 -19.19 10.73
N GLU A 160 0.65 -19.76 11.92
CA GLU A 160 1.84 -19.50 12.74
C GLU A 160 3.15 -19.96 12.07
N THR A 161 3.11 -21.05 11.27
CA THR A 161 4.28 -21.53 10.54
C THR A 161 4.69 -20.51 9.46
N LEU A 162 3.73 -20.01 8.70
CA LEU A 162 3.99 -19.00 7.69
C LEU A 162 4.43 -17.66 8.33
N ARG A 163 3.77 -17.25 9.43
CA ARG A 163 4.17 -16.07 10.21
C ARG A 163 5.63 -16.16 10.65
N ALA A 164 6.03 -17.29 11.23
CA ALA A 164 7.40 -17.49 11.71
C ALA A 164 8.43 -17.46 10.57
N ALA A 165 8.11 -18.07 9.42
CA ALA A 165 8.96 -18.03 8.23
C ALA A 165 9.13 -16.60 7.70
N LEU A 166 8.04 -15.84 7.60
CA LEU A 166 8.10 -14.42 7.16
C LEU A 166 8.85 -13.55 8.16
N ALA A 167 8.71 -13.80 9.48
CA ALA A 167 9.46 -13.07 10.51
C ALA A 167 10.98 -13.34 10.41
N ASP A 168 11.39 -14.58 10.15
CA ASP A 168 12.81 -14.92 9.92
C ASP A 168 13.31 -14.27 8.62
N MET A 169 12.55 -14.30 7.52
CA MET A 169 12.92 -13.68 6.24
C MET A 169 13.11 -12.17 6.35
N LEU A 170 12.22 -11.48 7.07
CA LEU A 170 12.26 -10.02 7.20
C LEU A 170 13.05 -9.53 8.41
N GLN A 171 13.53 -10.46 9.24
CA GLN A 171 14.27 -10.18 10.49
C GLN A 171 13.51 -9.17 11.37
N THR A 172 12.18 -9.28 11.40
CA THR A 172 11.29 -8.36 12.12
C THR A 172 10.18 -9.17 12.79
N PRO A 173 9.85 -8.91 14.06
CA PRO A 173 8.72 -9.54 14.73
C PRO A 173 7.42 -9.29 13.97
N ILE A 174 6.59 -10.35 13.86
CA ILE A 174 5.29 -10.27 13.18
C ILE A 174 4.18 -10.72 14.13
N GLN A 175 3.12 -9.91 14.23
CA GLN A 175 1.88 -10.24 14.93
C GLN A 175 0.77 -10.53 13.92
N LEU A 176 0.01 -11.60 14.18
CA LEU A 176 -1.17 -11.90 13.37
C LEU A 176 -2.34 -11.00 13.77
N LEU A 177 -3.04 -10.51 12.77
CA LEU A 177 -4.37 -9.92 12.88
C LEU A 177 -5.43 -10.97 12.53
N ASP A 178 -6.66 -10.76 12.97
CA ASP A 178 -7.70 -11.77 12.90
C ASP A 178 -8.13 -12.09 11.45
N ASN A 179 -8.07 -11.10 10.56
CA ASN A 179 -8.46 -11.27 9.16
C ASN A 179 -7.93 -10.16 8.25
N TYR A 180 -8.14 -10.35 6.95
CA TYR A 180 -7.65 -9.45 5.92
C TYR A 180 -8.30 -8.05 5.91
N TYR A 181 -9.50 -7.86 6.50
CA TYR A 181 -10.09 -6.53 6.61
C TYR A 181 -9.24 -5.61 7.51
N GLU A 182 -8.71 -6.16 8.61
CA GLU A 182 -7.88 -5.37 9.54
C GLU A 182 -6.61 -4.82 8.89
N VAL A 183 -5.93 -5.62 8.05
CA VAL A 183 -4.74 -5.13 7.34
C VAL A 183 -5.08 -4.23 6.14
N SER A 184 -6.24 -4.46 5.50
CA SER A 184 -6.62 -3.74 4.27
C SER A 184 -7.22 -2.37 4.54
N LEU A 185 -8.02 -2.23 5.64
CA LEU A 185 -8.79 -1.02 5.93
C LEU A 185 -8.12 -0.10 6.97
N SER A 186 -6.98 -0.49 7.54
CA SER A 186 -6.26 0.30 8.55
C SER A 186 -5.43 1.45 8.00
N ASN A 187 -5.36 1.62 6.68
CA ASN A 187 -4.67 2.75 6.07
C ASN A 187 -5.60 3.97 6.02
N SER A 188 -5.18 5.05 6.66
CA SER A 188 -5.95 6.29 6.67
C SER A 188 -5.91 7.08 5.35
N ASN A 189 -4.89 6.87 4.51
CA ASN A 189 -4.69 7.64 3.28
C ASN A 189 -5.91 7.67 2.33
N PRO A 190 -6.65 6.56 2.14
CA PRO A 190 -7.84 6.56 1.29
C PRO A 190 -8.99 7.50 1.73
N LEU A 191 -8.98 7.96 2.96
CA LEU A 191 -9.92 8.96 3.48
C LEU A 191 -9.24 10.31 3.64
N LEU A 192 -8.04 10.32 4.21
CA LEU A 192 -7.24 11.52 4.49
C LEU A 192 -6.97 12.35 3.23
N HIS A 193 -6.37 11.71 2.22
CA HIS A 193 -5.98 12.42 1.00
C HIS A 193 -7.20 12.90 0.19
N PRO A 194 -8.23 12.08 -0.10
CA PRO A 194 -9.40 12.56 -0.82
C PRO A 194 -10.16 13.69 -0.12
N ALA A 195 -10.27 13.66 1.22
CA ALA A 195 -10.87 14.76 1.98
C ALA A 195 -10.12 16.09 1.75
N ARG A 196 -8.79 16.07 1.80
CA ARG A 196 -7.98 17.27 1.55
C ARG A 196 -8.02 17.70 0.10
N LEU A 197 -7.99 16.78 -0.85
CA LEU A 197 -8.06 17.10 -2.28
C LEU A 197 -9.39 17.72 -2.65
N TYR A 198 -10.48 17.24 -2.07
CA TYR A 198 -11.82 17.82 -2.27
C TYR A 198 -11.91 19.22 -1.65
N ASP A 199 -11.38 19.44 -0.47
CA ASP A 199 -11.28 20.74 0.16
C ASP A 199 -10.50 21.75 -0.69
N LEU A 200 -9.41 21.30 -1.36
CA LEU A 200 -8.58 22.15 -2.21
C LEU A 200 -9.23 22.46 -3.57
N TRP A 201 -9.93 21.49 -4.15
CA TRP A 201 -10.30 21.52 -5.57
C TRP A 201 -11.72 21.01 -5.87
N GLY A 202 -12.59 20.92 -4.86
CA GLY A 202 -13.99 20.52 -5.06
C GLY A 202 -14.73 21.36 -6.09
N ASP A 203 -14.42 22.66 -6.15
CA ASP A 203 -15.00 23.63 -7.07
C ASP A 203 -14.11 23.95 -8.27
N TRP A 204 -12.98 23.25 -8.44
CA TRP A 204 -12.07 23.53 -9.56
C TRP A 204 -12.71 23.22 -10.90
N GLN A 205 -12.50 24.11 -11.88
CA GLN A 205 -12.96 23.96 -13.26
C GLN A 205 -11.77 23.97 -14.22
N GLU A 206 -11.91 23.26 -15.34
CA GLU A 206 -10.91 23.24 -16.39
C GLU A 206 -10.58 24.66 -16.88
N GLY A 207 -9.28 24.99 -16.97
CA GLY A 207 -8.78 26.32 -17.31
C GLY A 207 -8.49 27.22 -16.10
N GLN A 208 -8.96 26.87 -14.90
CA GLN A 208 -8.63 27.60 -13.69
C GLN A 208 -7.19 27.32 -13.23
N CYS A 209 -6.39 28.40 -13.03
CA CYS A 209 -5.03 28.33 -12.53
C CYS A 209 -4.91 28.98 -11.15
N TYR A 210 -3.99 28.47 -10.34
CA TYR A 210 -3.64 29.01 -9.02
C TYR A 210 -2.29 29.72 -9.09
N SER A 211 -2.12 30.78 -8.29
CA SER A 211 -0.87 31.57 -8.25
C SER A 211 0.25 30.87 -7.46
N HIS A 212 -0.05 29.92 -6.59
CA HIS A 212 0.91 29.18 -5.76
C HIS A 212 0.46 27.74 -5.53
N VAL A 213 1.40 26.91 -5.09
CA VAL A 213 1.14 25.53 -4.67
C VAL A 213 1.02 25.49 -3.16
N PRO A 214 -0.16 25.17 -2.57
CA PRO A 214 -0.32 25.13 -1.13
C PRO A 214 0.47 23.95 -0.52
N LEU A 215 0.84 24.07 0.76
CA LEU A 215 1.37 22.98 1.55
C LEU A 215 0.23 22.04 1.93
N PHE A 216 0.39 20.76 1.57
CA PHE A 216 -0.71 19.80 1.65
C PHE A 216 -1.22 19.61 3.08
N TYR A 217 -0.31 19.49 4.05
CA TYR A 217 -0.65 19.27 5.44
C TYR A 217 -0.55 20.53 6.31
N GLU A 218 0.45 21.38 6.11
CA GLU A 218 0.65 22.57 6.95
C GLU A 218 -0.46 23.62 6.78
N GLU A 219 -1.15 23.59 5.64
CA GLU A 219 -2.33 24.44 5.35
C GLU A 219 -3.64 23.68 5.47
N TRP A 220 -3.69 22.58 6.28
CA TRP A 220 -4.91 21.79 6.48
C TRP A 220 -6.02 22.62 7.10
N THR A 221 -7.18 22.69 6.44
CA THR A 221 -8.33 23.48 6.90
C THR A 221 -9.20 22.70 7.89
N GLU A 222 -10.01 23.42 8.65
CA GLU A 222 -11.04 22.79 9.49
C GLU A 222 -12.11 22.11 8.63
N HIS A 223 -12.43 22.65 7.45
CA HIS A 223 -13.36 22.01 6.51
C HIS A 223 -12.83 20.66 6.01
N ALA A 224 -11.56 20.57 5.63
CA ALA A 224 -10.93 19.29 5.27
C ALA A 224 -10.98 18.29 6.44
N ALA A 225 -10.78 18.76 7.68
CA ALA A 225 -10.89 17.92 8.86
C ALA A 225 -12.33 17.44 9.11
N GLN A 226 -13.35 18.27 8.90
CA GLN A 226 -14.77 17.87 8.99
C GLN A 226 -15.12 16.82 7.96
N LEU A 227 -14.68 16.98 6.71
CA LEU A 227 -14.86 15.97 5.65
C LEU A 227 -14.22 14.63 6.04
N TYR A 228 -12.97 14.67 6.51
CA TYR A 228 -12.23 13.50 6.94
C TYR A 228 -12.93 12.78 8.10
N LEU A 229 -13.41 13.50 9.12
CA LEU A 229 -14.17 12.94 10.23
C LEU A 229 -15.52 12.35 9.79
N SER A 230 -16.20 12.98 8.83
CA SER A 230 -17.44 12.44 8.27
C SER A 230 -17.19 11.12 7.56
N MET A 231 -16.13 11.03 6.75
CA MET A 231 -15.73 9.78 6.08
C MET A 231 -15.30 8.71 7.09
N ASP A 232 -14.59 9.09 8.16
CA ASP A 232 -14.20 8.15 9.22
C ASP A 232 -15.44 7.61 9.95
N ASN A 233 -16.39 8.44 10.30
CA ASN A 233 -17.64 8.00 10.92
C ASN A 233 -18.41 6.99 10.04
N GLU A 234 -18.43 7.21 8.73
CA GLU A 234 -18.98 6.25 7.77
C GLU A 234 -18.17 4.95 7.79
N LEU A 235 -16.84 5.01 7.76
CA LEU A 235 -15.97 3.83 7.85
C LEU A 235 -16.19 3.06 9.16
N GLN A 236 -16.29 3.73 10.31
CA GLN A 236 -16.55 3.08 11.60
C GLN A 236 -17.88 2.32 11.62
N GLN A 237 -18.94 2.82 10.93
CA GLN A 237 -20.19 2.09 10.74
C GLN A 237 -19.99 0.81 9.92
N LEU A 238 -19.15 0.85 8.88
CA LEU A 238 -18.77 -0.34 8.11
C LEU A 238 -18.03 -1.35 8.99
N LEU A 239 -17.02 -0.89 9.74
CA LEU A 239 -16.23 -1.75 10.63
C LEU A 239 -17.08 -2.45 11.69
N ALA A 240 -18.14 -1.80 12.16
CA ALA A 240 -19.06 -2.38 13.16
C ALA A 240 -19.84 -3.61 12.64
N VAL A 241 -19.97 -3.79 11.32
CA VAL A 241 -20.66 -4.93 10.69
C VAL A 241 -19.71 -5.91 9.98
N LEU A 242 -18.42 -5.58 9.90
CA LEU A 242 -17.38 -6.49 9.40
C LEU A 242 -16.84 -7.36 10.56
N PRO A 243 -16.27 -8.52 10.26
CA PRO A 243 -15.68 -9.41 11.26
C PRO A 243 -14.31 -8.92 11.76
N VAL A 244 -14.19 -7.63 12.04
CA VAL A 244 -12.97 -7.01 12.59
C VAL A 244 -13.06 -6.94 14.10
N ARG A 245 -11.93 -7.09 14.78
CA ARG A 245 -11.87 -6.92 16.23
C ARG A 245 -12.20 -5.47 16.59
N LYS A 246 -13.12 -5.29 17.54
CA LYS A 246 -13.50 -3.95 18.00
C LYS A 246 -12.26 -3.15 18.45
N GLY A 247 -12.07 -1.97 17.85
CA GLY A 247 -10.95 -1.07 18.15
C GLY A 247 -9.62 -1.43 17.49
N SER A 248 -9.57 -2.50 16.63
CA SER A 248 -8.35 -2.81 15.86
C SER A 248 -7.99 -1.73 14.83
N ILE A 249 -9.00 -1.01 14.36
CA ILE A 249 -8.84 0.19 13.55
C ILE A 249 -9.43 1.36 14.34
N PRO A 250 -8.59 2.20 14.96
CA PRO A 250 -9.06 3.32 15.79
C PRO A 250 -9.76 4.37 14.94
N THR A 251 -10.58 5.19 15.57
CA THR A 251 -11.14 6.38 14.92
C THR A 251 -10.01 7.36 14.57
N VAL A 252 -10.27 8.24 13.60
CA VAL A 252 -9.31 9.30 13.23
C VAL A 252 -9.00 10.20 14.43
N LEU A 253 -9.97 10.51 15.27
CA LEU A 253 -9.77 11.30 16.48
C LEU A 253 -8.84 10.61 17.47
N ASP A 254 -9.05 9.32 17.73
CA ASP A 254 -8.18 8.54 18.63
C ASP A 254 -6.76 8.42 18.06
N TYR A 255 -6.63 8.15 16.75
CA TYR A 255 -5.35 7.98 16.09
C TYR A 255 -4.48 9.24 16.13
N TYR A 256 -5.10 10.41 15.95
CA TYR A 256 -4.41 11.70 15.97
C TYR A 256 -4.49 12.42 17.34
N GLU A 257 -4.98 11.77 18.39
CA GLU A 257 -5.10 12.35 19.75
C GLU A 257 -5.85 13.70 19.69
N SER A 258 -6.97 13.74 19.01
CA SER A 258 -7.78 14.93 18.77
C SER A 258 -9.20 14.74 19.29
N THR A 259 -9.94 15.82 19.48
CA THR A 259 -11.31 15.78 20.03
C THR A 259 -12.37 16.29 19.06
N ASP A 260 -11.96 17.07 18.06
CA ASP A 260 -12.83 17.71 17.08
C ASP A 260 -12.06 18.07 15.80
N ALA A 261 -12.76 18.62 14.80
CA ALA A 261 -12.17 19.02 13.52
C ALA A 261 -11.08 20.09 13.68
N ALA A 262 -11.27 21.06 14.57
CA ALA A 262 -10.31 22.13 14.78
C ALA A 262 -8.99 21.61 15.39
N SER A 263 -9.09 20.73 16.39
CA SER A 263 -7.91 20.09 17.01
C SER A 263 -7.22 19.13 16.05
N LEU A 264 -8.00 18.36 15.25
CA LEU A 264 -7.45 17.49 14.20
C LEU A 264 -6.69 18.29 13.15
N ALA A 265 -7.24 19.38 12.67
CA ALA A 265 -6.56 20.26 11.72
C ALA A 265 -5.24 20.82 12.29
N ARG A 266 -5.24 21.25 13.56
CA ARG A 266 -4.01 21.71 14.25
C ARG A 266 -2.99 20.58 14.37
N LYS A 267 -3.43 19.36 14.74
CA LYS A 267 -2.55 18.19 14.87
C LYS A 267 -1.88 17.85 13.55
N LEU A 268 -2.65 17.73 12.45
CA LEU A 268 -2.11 17.42 11.11
C LEU A 268 -1.08 18.46 10.65
N ARG A 269 -1.33 19.75 10.91
CA ARG A 269 -0.38 20.83 10.58
C ARG A 269 0.93 20.75 11.39
N SER A 270 0.91 20.16 12.57
CA SER A 270 2.06 20.10 13.49
C SER A 270 2.97 18.88 13.30
N ILE A 271 2.56 17.89 12.49
CA ILE A 271 3.33 16.65 12.31
C ILE A 271 4.61 16.94 11.53
N GLU A 272 5.76 16.73 12.17
CA GLU A 272 7.07 17.02 11.59
C GLU A 272 7.33 16.29 10.26
N ALA A 273 6.91 15.02 10.19
CA ALA A 273 7.07 14.20 8.98
C ALA A 273 6.26 14.70 7.76
N PHE A 274 5.32 15.62 7.97
CA PHE A 274 4.46 16.19 6.92
C PHE A 274 4.92 17.56 6.43
N LYS A 275 5.93 18.14 7.06
CA LYS A 275 6.42 19.47 6.72
C LYS A 275 6.98 19.55 5.31
N GLY A 276 6.69 20.65 4.63
CA GLY A 276 7.17 20.96 3.28
C GLY A 276 6.52 20.13 2.17
N ILE A 277 5.57 19.23 2.47
CA ILE A 277 4.88 18.45 1.45
C ILE A 277 3.88 19.33 0.72
N LYS A 278 4.13 19.55 -0.57
CA LYS A 278 3.27 20.36 -1.44
C LYS A 278 2.07 19.56 -1.94
N ALA A 279 0.96 20.25 -2.16
CA ALA A 279 -0.19 19.68 -2.87
C ALA A 279 0.23 19.23 -4.29
N PRO A 280 -0.36 18.14 -4.83
CA PRO A 280 0.02 17.63 -6.14
C PRO A 280 -0.49 18.55 -7.26
N MET A 281 0.36 19.44 -7.73
CA MET A 281 0.07 20.41 -8.79
C MET A 281 1.16 20.41 -9.87
N LYS A 282 0.74 20.75 -11.08
CA LYS A 282 1.62 20.95 -12.24
C LYS A 282 1.75 22.44 -12.56
N ALA A 283 2.96 22.87 -12.90
CA ALA A 283 3.20 24.20 -13.42
C ALA A 283 2.68 24.33 -14.86
N THR A 284 2.07 25.46 -15.19
CA THR A 284 1.65 25.88 -16.52
C THR A 284 2.16 27.27 -16.80
N GLU A 285 1.96 27.80 -18.01
CA GLU A 285 2.33 29.19 -18.36
C GLU A 285 1.58 30.24 -17.50
N ASN A 286 0.35 29.91 -17.04
CA ASN A 286 -0.51 30.84 -16.31
C ASN A 286 -0.55 30.59 -14.79
N GLY A 287 0.32 29.72 -14.26
CA GLY A 287 0.33 29.35 -12.83
C GLY A 287 0.36 27.86 -12.60
N PHE A 288 -0.43 27.36 -11.67
CA PHE A 288 -0.46 25.94 -11.28
C PHE A 288 -1.87 25.38 -11.43
N VAL A 289 -1.95 24.11 -11.87
CA VAL A 289 -3.20 23.33 -11.94
C VAL A 289 -3.08 22.04 -11.13
N PRO A 290 -4.18 21.45 -10.66
CA PRO A 290 -4.14 20.14 -9.97
C PRO A 290 -3.49 19.06 -10.84
N ASP A 291 -2.65 18.22 -10.23
CA ASP A 291 -2.08 17.03 -10.87
C ASP A 291 -2.93 15.79 -10.57
N PHE A 292 -3.94 15.55 -11.40
CA PHE A 292 -4.80 14.37 -11.29
C PHE A 292 -4.09 13.04 -11.63
N GLN A 293 -2.84 13.09 -12.14
CA GLN A 293 -2.01 11.89 -12.35
C GLN A 293 -1.13 11.58 -11.12
N SER A 294 -1.22 12.37 -10.07
CA SER A 294 -0.52 12.09 -8.82
C SER A 294 -1.03 10.82 -8.17
N ARG A 295 -0.19 10.18 -7.34
CA ARG A 295 -0.56 8.98 -6.60
C ARG A 295 -1.76 9.15 -5.67
N TYR A 296 -2.04 10.34 -5.22
CA TYR A 296 -3.23 10.67 -4.45
C TYR A 296 -4.52 10.35 -5.21
N PHE A 297 -4.53 10.54 -6.54
CA PHE A 297 -5.67 10.19 -7.41
C PHE A 297 -5.56 8.77 -7.96
N THR A 298 -4.37 8.34 -8.40
CA THR A 298 -4.20 7.06 -9.11
C THR A 298 -4.08 5.84 -8.20
N GLU A 299 -3.86 6.03 -6.90
CA GLU A 299 -3.78 4.96 -5.90
C GLU A 299 -4.91 5.04 -4.88
N ASP A 300 -5.09 6.19 -4.19
CA ASP A 300 -5.98 6.26 -3.04
C ASP A 300 -7.47 6.20 -3.43
N PHE A 301 -7.86 6.75 -4.57
CA PHE A 301 -9.23 6.63 -5.06
C PHE A 301 -9.56 5.21 -5.54
N PRO A 302 -8.88 4.62 -6.55
CA PRO A 302 -9.29 3.33 -7.12
C PRO A 302 -8.96 2.13 -6.23
N TYR A 303 -7.87 2.18 -5.46
CA TYR A 303 -7.37 1.05 -4.66
C TYR A 303 -7.55 1.23 -3.16
N GLY A 304 -8.18 2.33 -2.75
CA GLY A 304 -8.53 2.64 -1.38
C GLY A 304 -9.99 3.01 -1.23
N LEU A 305 -10.37 4.27 -1.57
CA LEU A 305 -11.71 4.81 -1.37
C LEU A 305 -12.79 4.00 -2.11
N ALA A 306 -12.54 3.58 -3.35
CA ALA A 306 -13.45 2.73 -4.13
C ALA A 306 -13.75 1.39 -3.44
N ILE A 307 -12.75 0.82 -2.75
CA ILE A 307 -12.91 -0.44 -2.02
C ILE A 307 -13.84 -0.22 -0.82
N VAL A 308 -13.57 0.81 -0.03
CA VAL A 308 -14.42 1.17 1.13
C VAL A 308 -15.87 1.41 0.67
N ARG A 309 -16.06 2.24 -0.37
CA ARG A 309 -17.37 2.51 -0.97
C ARG A 309 -18.09 1.24 -1.40
N ARG A 310 -17.41 0.34 -2.10
CA ARG A 310 -17.98 -0.94 -2.54
C ARG A 310 -18.42 -1.81 -1.37
N LEU A 311 -17.61 -1.90 -0.32
CA LEU A 311 -17.96 -2.66 0.89
C LEU A 311 -19.19 -2.07 1.59
N MET A 312 -19.28 -0.75 1.69
CA MET A 312 -20.45 -0.07 2.24
C MET A 312 -21.71 -0.37 1.44
N GLN A 313 -21.65 -0.32 0.11
CA GLN A 313 -22.75 -0.70 -0.76
C GLN A 313 -23.16 -2.17 -0.57
N GLN A 314 -22.20 -3.10 -0.49
CA GLN A 314 -22.47 -4.52 -0.25
C GLN A 314 -23.12 -4.79 1.12
N LYS A 315 -22.83 -3.95 2.11
CA LYS A 315 -23.38 -4.05 3.47
C LYS A 315 -24.59 -3.16 3.69
N ASN A 316 -25.05 -2.43 2.68
CA ASN A 316 -26.14 -1.46 2.75
C ASN A 316 -25.91 -0.37 3.83
N ILE A 317 -24.68 0.09 3.98
CA ILE A 317 -24.30 1.17 4.89
C ILE A 317 -24.37 2.50 4.13
N PRO A 318 -25.11 3.51 4.62
CA PRO A 318 -25.12 4.85 4.03
C PRO A 318 -23.72 5.49 4.07
N SER A 319 -23.29 6.07 2.95
CA SER A 319 -21.97 6.69 2.84
C SER A 319 -22.03 7.98 2.01
N PRO A 320 -22.81 8.99 2.44
CA PRO A 320 -23.02 10.20 1.64
C PRO A 320 -21.73 10.97 1.38
N THR A 321 -20.84 11.12 2.37
CA THR A 321 -19.58 11.87 2.23
C THR A 321 -18.59 11.13 1.35
N ILE A 322 -18.42 9.82 1.56
CA ILE A 322 -17.56 8.97 0.73
C ILE A 322 -18.05 8.96 -0.72
N ASN A 323 -19.37 8.84 -0.94
CA ASN A 323 -19.95 8.88 -2.29
C ASN A 323 -19.71 10.22 -2.97
N MET A 324 -19.97 11.33 -2.29
CA MET A 324 -19.77 12.68 -2.82
C MET A 324 -18.33 12.90 -3.27
N ILE A 325 -17.35 12.59 -2.41
CA ILE A 325 -15.93 12.80 -2.72
C ILE A 325 -15.47 11.82 -3.81
N TYR A 326 -15.93 10.56 -3.76
CA TYR A 326 -15.58 9.57 -4.79
C TYR A 326 -16.11 9.97 -6.17
N GLU A 327 -17.36 10.41 -6.27
CA GLU A 327 -18.00 10.84 -7.52
C GLU A 327 -17.35 12.11 -8.09
N TRP A 328 -16.94 13.04 -7.24
CA TRP A 328 -16.13 14.18 -7.64
C TRP A 328 -14.78 13.75 -8.25
N GLY A 329 -14.09 12.80 -7.64
CA GLY A 329 -12.78 12.33 -8.12
C GLY A 329 -12.82 11.41 -9.34
N LEU A 330 -13.99 10.83 -9.65
CA LEU A 330 -14.14 9.80 -10.70
C LEU A 330 -13.73 10.29 -12.12
N PRO A 331 -14.10 11.50 -12.59
CA PRO A 331 -13.68 11.97 -13.91
C PRO A 331 -12.17 12.11 -14.08
N PHE A 332 -11.44 12.32 -12.99
CA PHE A 332 -10.00 12.54 -13.00
C PHE A 332 -9.17 11.24 -13.00
N GLN A 333 -9.78 10.09 -12.74
CA GLN A 333 -9.11 8.78 -12.73
C GLN A 333 -8.94 8.19 -14.15
N SER A 334 -9.65 8.71 -15.14
CA SER A 334 -9.74 8.14 -16.50
C SER A 334 -8.88 8.90 -17.52
N GLN A 335 -8.03 9.84 -17.12
CA GLN A 335 -7.20 10.66 -18.02
C GLN A 335 -5.77 10.13 -18.15
#